data_030f46f304630445c126a6d35234bc74
#
_entry.id   030f46f304630445c126a6d35234bc74
#
_cell.length_a   1.000
_cell.length_b   1.000
_cell.length_c   1.000
_cell.angle_alpha   90.00
_cell.angle_beta   90.00
_cell.angle_gamma   90.00
#
_symmetry.space_group_name_H-M   'P 1'
#
loop_
_entity.id
_entity.type
_entity.pdbx_description
1 polymer ?
#
loop_
_entity_poly.entity_id
_entity_poly.type
_entity_poly.pdbx_seq_one_letter_code
_entity_poly.pdbx_strand_id
1 'polypeptide(L)'
;ENPERLFELIAMAKQNEPTNASLYYVEGNIYNELRQATKDDEAKAAEYLAKAVEAYDACEGVNAAYEFGHIGKGVMFYNYAIEIQEKANLEFDDKKYMALVEQFEAALMNALEPFEKAYAVSADNNLKVSIAEYLKNIYYRFVSKGGEYEAGYNKYNEVVKTGVAQ
;
A
#
# COMPACT_ATOMS: atom_id res chain seq x y z
N GLU A 1 -9.58 6.54 21.19
CA GLU A 1 -10.20 7.74 20.60
C GLU A 1 -11.39 7.32 19.74
N ASN A 2 -12.47 8.12 19.76
CA ASN A 2 -13.67 7.80 18.98
C ASN A 2 -13.41 8.10 17.50
N PRO A 3 -13.42 7.10 16.59
CA PRO A 3 -13.14 7.31 15.18
C PRO A 3 -14.11 8.30 14.51
N GLU A 4 -15.37 8.30 14.93
CA GLU A 4 -16.40 9.19 14.35
C GLU A 4 -16.03 10.66 14.54
N ARG A 5 -15.59 11.03 15.75
CA ARG A 5 -15.15 12.40 16.02
C ARG A 5 -13.92 12.79 15.20
N LEU A 6 -13.02 11.85 14.97
CA LEU A 6 -11.83 12.08 14.17
C LEU A 6 -12.19 12.34 12.69
N PHE A 7 -13.15 11.58 12.14
CA PHE A 7 -13.66 11.83 10.80
C PHE A 7 -14.39 13.15 10.65
N GLU A 8 -15.16 13.57 11.66
CA GLU A 8 -15.79 14.90 11.68
C GLU A 8 -14.72 16.02 11.63
N LEU A 9 -13.67 15.92 12.43
CA LEU A 9 -12.57 16.88 12.43
C LEU A 9 -11.83 16.94 11.10
N ILE A 10 -11.57 15.78 10.46
CA ILE A 10 -10.96 15.72 9.14
C ILE A 10 -11.87 16.33 8.08
N ALA A 11 -13.17 16.06 8.13
CA ALA A 11 -14.13 16.65 7.20
C ALA A 11 -14.16 18.18 7.31
N MET A 12 -14.15 18.72 8.53
CA MET A 12 -14.06 20.17 8.77
C MET A 12 -12.73 20.75 8.25
N ALA A 13 -11.61 20.05 8.50
CA ALA A 13 -10.30 20.49 8.03
C ALA A 13 -10.24 20.53 6.49
N LYS A 14 -10.79 19.52 5.81
CA LYS A 14 -10.90 19.48 4.35
C LYS A 14 -11.76 20.62 3.76
N GLN A 15 -12.80 21.05 4.48
CA GLN A 15 -13.60 22.23 4.05
C GLN A 15 -12.77 23.50 4.09
N ASN A 16 -11.89 23.65 5.10
CA ASN A 16 -11.04 24.82 5.25
C ASN A 16 -9.80 24.75 4.33
N GLU A 17 -9.26 23.57 4.12
CA GLU A 17 -8.03 23.32 3.34
C GLU A 17 -8.25 22.20 2.30
N PRO A 18 -9.10 22.41 1.27
CA PRO A 18 -9.48 21.33 0.34
C PRO A 18 -8.33 20.83 -0.53
N THR A 19 -7.24 21.61 -0.64
CA THR A 19 -6.02 21.25 -1.40
C THR A 19 -4.91 20.68 -0.53
N ASN A 20 -5.15 20.47 0.76
CA ASN A 20 -4.17 19.86 1.65
C ASN A 20 -4.22 18.34 1.54
N ALA A 21 -3.33 17.78 0.72
CA ALA A 21 -3.24 16.34 0.47
C ALA A 21 -3.02 15.51 1.73
N SER A 22 -2.33 16.06 2.75
CA SER A 22 -2.06 15.33 3.99
C SER A 22 -3.32 14.95 4.76
N LEU A 23 -4.41 15.70 4.63
CA LEU A 23 -5.68 15.38 5.29
C LEU A 23 -6.31 14.10 4.73
N TYR A 24 -6.21 13.90 3.43
CA TYR A 24 -6.69 12.69 2.74
C TYR A 24 -5.80 11.48 3.05
N TYR A 25 -4.50 11.69 3.12
CA TYR A 25 -3.55 10.67 3.57
C TYR A 25 -3.85 10.19 5.01
N VAL A 26 -4.08 11.12 5.94
CA VAL A 26 -4.43 10.79 7.34
C VAL A 26 -5.75 10.04 7.40
N GLU A 27 -6.76 10.44 6.62
CA GLU A 27 -8.04 9.72 6.54
C GLU A 27 -7.84 8.28 6.06
N GLY A 28 -7.02 8.07 5.01
CA GLY A 28 -6.67 6.74 4.53
C GLY A 28 -6.01 5.87 5.60
N ASN A 29 -5.07 6.43 6.37
CA ASN A 29 -4.44 5.73 7.47
C ASN A 29 -5.43 5.32 8.57
N ILE A 30 -6.38 6.18 8.93
CA ILE A 30 -7.41 5.86 9.93
C ILE A 30 -8.28 4.71 9.46
N TYR A 31 -8.73 4.72 8.20
CA TYR A 31 -9.50 3.60 7.64
C TYR A 31 -8.69 2.30 7.61
N ASN A 32 -7.38 2.37 7.32
CA ASN A 32 -6.52 1.19 7.38
C ASN A 32 -6.34 0.66 8.81
N GLU A 33 -6.21 1.52 9.81
CA GLU A 33 -6.20 1.12 11.23
C GLU A 33 -7.51 0.45 11.64
N LEU A 34 -8.65 0.99 11.22
CA LEU A 34 -9.96 0.39 11.45
C LEU A 34 -10.10 -0.98 10.76
N ARG A 35 -9.58 -1.13 9.54
CA ARG A 35 -9.50 -2.41 8.84
C ARG A 35 -8.73 -3.44 9.66
N GLN A 36 -7.55 -3.07 10.15
CA GLN A 36 -6.73 -3.97 10.97
C GLN A 36 -7.42 -4.35 12.29
N ALA A 37 -8.10 -3.40 12.93
CA ALA A 37 -8.83 -3.63 14.16
C ALA A 37 -10.07 -4.53 13.97
N THR A 38 -10.58 -4.64 12.76
CA THR A 38 -11.77 -5.44 12.41
C THR A 38 -11.47 -6.64 11.52
N LYS A 39 -10.22 -7.08 11.44
CA LYS A 39 -9.78 -8.17 10.55
C LYS A 39 -10.53 -9.49 10.71
N ASP A 40 -11.12 -9.74 11.88
CA ASP A 40 -11.93 -10.93 12.17
C ASP A 40 -13.36 -10.83 11.63
N ASP A 41 -13.81 -9.64 11.21
CA ASP A 41 -15.05 -9.39 10.48
C ASP A 41 -14.70 -9.06 9.02
N GLU A 42 -14.68 -10.07 8.17
CA GLU A 42 -14.25 -9.94 6.77
C GLU A 42 -15.04 -8.88 5.99
N ALA A 43 -16.35 -8.77 6.23
CA ALA A 43 -17.19 -7.79 5.53
C ALA A 43 -16.83 -6.36 5.93
N LYS A 44 -16.62 -6.13 7.22
CA LYS A 44 -16.26 -4.82 7.76
C LYS A 44 -14.81 -4.43 7.40
N ALA A 45 -13.91 -5.39 7.44
CA ALA A 45 -12.53 -5.18 7.00
C ALA A 45 -12.47 -4.82 5.51
N ALA A 46 -13.26 -5.47 4.66
CA ALA A 46 -13.36 -5.14 3.23
C ALA A 46 -13.95 -3.74 2.99
N GLU A 47 -14.97 -3.34 3.76
CA GLU A 47 -15.53 -1.98 3.71
C GLU A 47 -14.46 -0.93 4.04
N TYR A 48 -13.71 -1.13 5.13
CA TYR A 48 -12.66 -0.19 5.52
C TYR A 48 -11.48 -0.18 4.55
N LEU A 49 -11.14 -1.31 3.94
CA LEU A 49 -10.15 -1.36 2.86
C LEU A 49 -10.57 -0.46 1.69
N ALA A 50 -11.82 -0.58 1.24
CA ALA A 50 -12.33 0.24 0.15
C ALA A 50 -12.30 1.74 0.49
N LYS A 51 -12.71 2.12 1.70
CA LYS A 51 -12.66 3.52 2.17
C LYS A 51 -11.23 4.06 2.27
N ALA A 52 -10.28 3.24 2.71
CA ALA A 52 -8.87 3.62 2.73
C ALA A 52 -8.35 3.89 1.31
N VAL A 53 -8.67 3.02 0.34
CA VAL A 53 -8.32 3.21 -1.08
C VAL A 53 -8.91 4.51 -1.61
N GLU A 54 -10.20 4.78 -1.38
CA GLU A 54 -10.85 6.03 -1.80
C GLU A 54 -10.15 7.28 -1.24
N ALA A 55 -9.75 7.23 0.04
CA ALA A 55 -9.04 8.35 0.66
C ALA A 55 -7.64 8.57 0.06
N TYR A 56 -6.87 7.51 -0.18
CA TYR A 56 -5.56 7.62 -0.84
C TYR A 56 -5.69 8.07 -2.30
N ASP A 57 -6.70 7.61 -3.03
CA ASP A 57 -6.96 8.06 -4.40
C ASP A 57 -7.37 9.55 -4.43
N ALA A 58 -8.15 9.99 -3.46
CA ALA A 58 -8.47 11.42 -3.31
C ALA A 58 -7.22 12.24 -2.95
N CYS A 59 -6.31 11.70 -2.14
CA CYS A 59 -5.01 12.32 -1.86
C CYS A 59 -4.18 12.53 -3.14
N GLU A 60 -4.08 11.52 -3.99
CA GLU A 60 -3.43 11.60 -5.30
C GLU A 60 -4.13 12.63 -6.21
N GLY A 61 -5.46 12.63 -6.22
CA GLY A 61 -6.25 13.59 -6.99
C GLY A 61 -6.03 15.06 -6.58
N VAL A 62 -5.76 15.29 -5.30
CA VAL A 62 -5.45 16.63 -4.76
C VAL A 62 -4.01 17.03 -5.07
N ASN A 63 -3.05 16.11 -4.87
CA ASN A 63 -1.64 16.36 -5.15
C ASN A 63 -0.90 15.05 -5.47
N ALA A 64 -0.75 14.74 -6.75
CA ALA A 64 -0.06 13.53 -7.20
C ALA A 64 1.45 13.51 -6.86
N ALA A 65 2.04 14.64 -6.52
CA ALA A 65 3.45 14.73 -6.09
C ALA A 65 3.63 14.54 -4.57
N TYR A 66 2.53 14.36 -3.80
CA TYR A 66 2.61 14.09 -2.38
C TYR A 66 2.89 12.60 -2.13
N GLU A 67 4.17 12.28 -1.92
CA GLU A 67 4.68 10.89 -1.85
C GLU A 67 4.01 10.04 -0.76
N PHE A 68 3.63 10.63 0.37
CA PHE A 68 3.06 9.88 1.49
C PHE A 68 1.69 9.26 1.21
N GLY A 69 0.89 9.85 0.31
CA GLY A 69 -0.36 9.23 -0.15
C GLY A 69 -0.10 7.91 -0.88
N HIS A 70 0.86 7.91 -1.78
CA HIS A 70 1.28 6.73 -2.51
C HIS A 70 1.92 5.67 -1.59
N ILE A 71 2.81 6.10 -0.68
CA ILE A 71 3.44 5.21 0.30
C ILE A 71 2.38 4.55 1.18
N GLY A 72 1.43 5.32 1.70
CA GLY A 72 0.35 4.81 2.56
C GLY A 72 -0.46 3.72 1.87
N LYS A 73 -0.88 3.96 0.62
CA LYS A 73 -1.61 2.98 -0.21
C LYS A 73 -0.76 1.73 -0.47
N GLY A 74 0.50 1.91 -0.84
CA GLY A 74 1.43 0.81 -1.11
C GLY A 74 1.65 -0.06 0.13
N VAL A 75 1.96 0.54 1.27
CA VAL A 75 2.17 -0.16 2.56
C VAL A 75 0.91 -0.90 3.01
N MET A 76 -0.27 -0.28 2.86
CA MET A 76 -1.54 -0.92 3.19
C MET A 76 -1.74 -2.22 2.40
N PHE A 77 -1.58 -2.20 1.09
CA PHE A 77 -1.74 -3.39 0.25
C PHE A 77 -0.64 -4.42 0.48
N TYR A 78 0.60 -3.99 0.71
CA TYR A 78 1.70 -4.88 1.02
C TYR A 78 1.46 -5.64 2.33
N ASN A 79 1.06 -4.94 3.39
CA ASN A 79 0.72 -5.56 4.67
C ASN A 79 -0.49 -6.49 4.56
N TYR A 80 -1.50 -6.09 3.79
CA TYR A 80 -2.65 -6.96 3.50
C TYR A 80 -2.23 -8.24 2.77
N ALA A 81 -1.29 -8.15 1.82
CA ALA A 81 -0.70 -9.34 1.19
C ALA A 81 -0.01 -10.26 2.21
N ILE A 82 0.77 -9.71 3.13
CA ILE A 82 1.44 -10.51 4.18
C ILE A 82 0.41 -11.21 5.08
N GLU A 83 -0.68 -10.54 5.47
CA GLU A 83 -1.77 -11.15 6.24
C GLU A 83 -2.39 -12.34 5.50
N ILE A 84 -2.58 -12.23 4.17
CA ILE A 84 -3.10 -13.33 3.34
C ILE A 84 -2.07 -14.47 3.25
N GLN A 85 -0.78 -14.15 3.11
CA GLN A 85 0.28 -15.16 3.08
C GLN A 85 0.35 -15.96 4.39
N GLU A 86 0.20 -15.28 5.53
CA GLU A 86 0.14 -15.95 6.84
C GLU A 86 -1.04 -16.92 6.93
N LYS A 87 -2.22 -16.52 6.43
CA LYS A 87 -3.38 -17.42 6.34
C LYS A 87 -3.10 -18.62 5.42
N ALA A 88 -2.48 -18.38 4.26
CA ALA A 88 -2.13 -19.45 3.32
C ALA A 88 -1.15 -20.47 3.95
N ASN A 89 -0.17 -20.01 4.72
CA ASN A 89 0.80 -20.87 5.38
C ASN A 89 0.17 -21.82 6.42
N LEU A 90 -1.04 -21.54 6.88
CA LEU A 90 -1.80 -22.33 7.84
C LEU A 90 -2.91 -23.17 7.17
N GLU A 91 -3.10 -23.04 5.86
CA GLU A 91 -4.16 -23.73 5.12
C GLU A 91 -3.67 -25.09 4.62
N PHE A 92 -4.44 -26.14 4.86
CA PHE A 92 -4.14 -27.53 4.48
C PHE A 92 -4.98 -28.04 3.29
N ASP A 93 -6.04 -27.32 2.91
CA ASP A 93 -6.82 -27.63 1.74
C ASP A 93 -6.19 -26.99 0.49
N ASP A 94 -5.80 -27.80 -0.48
CA ASP A 94 -5.10 -27.34 -1.68
C ASP A 94 -5.84 -26.27 -2.47
N LYS A 95 -7.17 -26.37 -2.57
CA LYS A 95 -7.96 -25.38 -3.32
C LYS A 95 -8.02 -24.04 -2.57
N LYS A 96 -8.20 -24.08 -1.27
CA LYS A 96 -8.22 -22.87 -0.43
C LYS A 96 -6.83 -22.23 -0.40
N TYR A 97 -5.76 -23.04 -0.31
CA TYR A 97 -4.39 -22.55 -0.40
C TYR A 97 -4.14 -21.84 -1.71
N MET A 98 -4.51 -22.42 -2.84
CA MET A 98 -4.33 -21.79 -4.15
C MET A 98 -5.12 -20.49 -4.28
N ALA A 99 -6.36 -20.44 -3.77
CA ALA A 99 -7.15 -19.21 -3.76
C ALA A 99 -6.50 -18.10 -2.90
N LEU A 100 -5.92 -18.45 -1.76
CA LEU A 100 -5.18 -17.50 -0.93
C LEU A 100 -3.89 -17.02 -1.62
N VAL A 101 -3.18 -17.88 -2.34
CA VAL A 101 -2.00 -17.47 -3.13
C VAL A 101 -2.38 -16.47 -4.22
N GLU A 102 -3.50 -16.70 -4.93
CA GLU A 102 -4.01 -15.74 -5.93
C GLU A 102 -4.36 -14.39 -5.30
N GLN A 103 -5.02 -14.38 -4.14
CA GLN A 103 -5.34 -13.16 -3.40
C GLN A 103 -4.07 -12.43 -2.92
N PHE A 104 -3.09 -13.18 -2.43
CA PHE A 104 -1.78 -12.64 -2.04
C PHE A 104 -1.08 -11.94 -3.20
N GLU A 105 -1.00 -12.60 -4.36
CA GLU A 105 -0.38 -12.02 -5.55
C GLU A 105 -1.14 -10.79 -6.05
N ALA A 106 -2.48 -10.81 -6.02
CA ALA A 106 -3.30 -9.67 -6.39
C ALA A 106 -3.07 -8.46 -5.45
N ALA A 107 -2.95 -8.70 -4.14
CA ALA A 107 -2.65 -7.64 -3.18
C ALA A 107 -1.25 -7.05 -3.39
N LEU A 108 -0.23 -7.87 -3.68
CA LEU A 108 1.11 -7.39 -4.05
C LEU A 108 1.08 -6.54 -5.32
N MET A 109 0.34 -6.94 -6.35
CA MET A 109 0.19 -6.15 -7.57
C MET A 109 -0.52 -4.81 -7.31
N ASN A 110 -1.49 -4.77 -6.39
CA ASN A 110 -2.13 -3.52 -5.97
C ASN A 110 -1.20 -2.59 -5.18
N ALA A 111 -0.14 -3.13 -4.56
CA ALA A 111 0.90 -2.34 -3.92
C ALA A 111 1.95 -1.79 -4.90
N LEU A 112 2.15 -2.45 -6.05
CA LEU A 112 3.23 -2.15 -6.98
C LEU A 112 3.13 -0.73 -7.54
N GLU A 113 2.01 -0.37 -8.14
CA GLU A 113 1.81 0.95 -8.76
C GLU A 113 1.96 2.11 -7.76
N PRO A 114 1.35 2.09 -6.56
CA PRO A 114 1.57 3.12 -5.55
C PRO A 114 3.05 3.28 -5.17
N PHE A 115 3.78 2.20 -4.95
CA PHE A 115 5.21 2.30 -4.63
C PHE A 115 6.05 2.83 -5.80
N GLU A 116 5.74 2.46 -7.04
CA GLU A 116 6.41 3.03 -8.23
C GLU A 116 6.17 4.55 -8.32
N LYS A 117 4.95 5.01 -8.10
CA LYS A 117 4.60 6.43 -8.05
C LYS A 117 5.35 7.15 -6.93
N ALA A 118 5.36 6.57 -5.72
CA ALA A 118 6.09 7.12 -4.58
C ALA A 118 7.59 7.27 -4.88
N TYR A 119 8.19 6.24 -5.45
CA TYR A 119 9.60 6.26 -5.84
C TYR A 119 9.90 7.35 -6.87
N ALA A 120 9.01 7.52 -7.84
CA ALA A 120 9.19 8.52 -8.91
C ALA A 120 9.10 9.97 -8.40
N VAL A 121 8.19 10.26 -7.45
CA VAL A 121 7.96 11.64 -6.97
C VAL A 121 8.80 12.02 -5.76
N SER A 122 9.34 11.06 -5.01
CA SER A 122 10.17 11.36 -3.85
C SER A 122 11.52 11.97 -4.25
N ALA A 123 11.93 13.02 -3.54
CA ALA A 123 13.23 13.64 -3.68
C ALA A 123 14.26 13.15 -2.64
N ASP A 124 13.80 12.49 -1.57
CA ASP A 124 14.65 11.99 -0.49
C ASP A 124 15.25 10.62 -0.83
N ASN A 125 16.60 10.54 -0.85
CA ASN A 125 17.29 9.29 -1.18
C ASN A 125 16.98 8.16 -0.20
N ASN A 126 16.94 8.44 1.10
CA ASN A 126 16.70 7.39 2.10
C ASN A 126 15.27 6.85 1.99
N LEU A 127 14.31 7.73 1.72
CA LEU A 127 12.94 7.34 1.48
C LEU A 127 12.83 6.50 0.20
N LYS A 128 13.50 6.89 -0.88
CA LYS A 128 13.57 6.08 -2.11
C LYS A 128 14.16 4.69 -1.88
N VAL A 129 15.25 4.59 -1.09
CA VAL A 129 15.85 3.29 -0.75
C VAL A 129 14.87 2.44 0.04
N SER A 130 14.13 3.01 1.00
CA SER A 130 13.10 2.28 1.75
C SER A 130 11.95 1.81 0.86
N ILE A 131 11.50 2.63 -0.09
CA ILE A 131 10.49 2.25 -1.09
C ILE A 131 11.02 1.13 -2.01
N ALA A 132 12.30 1.23 -2.40
CA ALA A 132 12.95 0.22 -3.24
C ALA A 132 13.00 -1.17 -2.58
N GLU A 133 13.06 -1.27 -1.26
CA GLU A 133 12.96 -2.56 -0.55
C GLU A 133 11.60 -3.24 -0.78
N TYR A 134 10.51 -2.49 -0.71
CA TYR A 134 9.17 -3.00 -1.03
C TYR A 134 9.06 -3.41 -2.49
N LEU A 135 9.50 -2.54 -3.40
CA LEU A 135 9.47 -2.80 -4.84
C LEU A 135 10.29 -4.04 -5.21
N LYS A 136 11.52 -4.16 -4.68
CA LYS A 136 12.36 -5.35 -4.85
C LYS A 136 11.63 -6.62 -4.44
N ASN A 137 10.98 -6.64 -3.28
CA ASN A 137 10.29 -7.81 -2.76
C ASN A 137 9.08 -8.17 -3.62
N ILE A 138 8.31 -7.18 -4.09
CA ILE A 138 7.16 -7.39 -4.98
C ILE A 138 7.65 -7.97 -6.32
N TYR A 139 8.63 -7.35 -6.96
CA TYR A 139 9.18 -7.82 -8.23
C TYR A 139 9.81 -9.21 -8.11
N TYR A 140 10.46 -9.51 -6.97
CA TYR A 140 11.03 -10.84 -6.72
C TYR A 140 9.97 -11.95 -6.77
N ARG A 141 8.78 -11.70 -6.22
CA ARG A 141 7.67 -12.68 -6.28
C ARG A 141 7.32 -13.07 -7.72
N PHE A 142 7.45 -12.13 -8.66
CA PHE A 142 7.07 -12.32 -10.05
C PHE A 142 8.28 -12.49 -11.01
N VAL A 143 9.49 -12.55 -10.48
CA VAL A 143 10.74 -12.57 -11.29
C VAL A 143 10.78 -13.72 -12.29
N SER A 144 10.18 -14.87 -11.97
CA SER A 144 10.09 -16.03 -12.86
C SER A 144 9.26 -15.79 -14.13
N LYS A 145 8.45 -14.73 -14.17
CA LYS A 145 7.72 -14.31 -15.35
C LYS A 145 8.60 -13.59 -16.39
N GLY A 146 9.84 -13.21 -15.99
CA GLY A 146 10.80 -12.51 -16.84
C GLY A 146 10.40 -11.06 -17.16
N GLY A 147 11.00 -10.51 -18.24
CA GLY A 147 10.63 -9.20 -18.77
C GLY A 147 10.72 -8.07 -17.74
N GLU A 148 9.65 -7.32 -17.61
CA GLU A 148 9.58 -6.16 -16.69
C GLU A 148 9.77 -6.51 -15.21
N TYR A 149 9.36 -7.72 -14.80
CA TYR A 149 9.51 -8.15 -13.39
C TYR A 149 10.96 -8.44 -13.05
N GLU A 150 11.71 -9.06 -13.96
CA GLU A 150 13.14 -9.28 -13.77
C GLU A 150 13.91 -7.95 -13.81
N ALA A 151 13.59 -7.07 -14.75
CA ALA A 151 14.19 -5.73 -14.85
C ALA A 151 13.92 -4.89 -13.60
N GLY A 152 12.67 -4.90 -13.10
CA GLY A 152 12.28 -4.21 -11.87
C GLY A 152 13.02 -4.75 -10.65
N TYR A 153 13.09 -6.07 -10.51
CA TYR A 153 13.87 -6.69 -9.42
C TYR A 153 15.33 -6.24 -9.45
N ASN A 154 15.99 -6.34 -10.61
CA ASN A 154 17.40 -5.98 -10.75
C ASN A 154 17.64 -4.49 -10.41
N LYS A 155 16.79 -3.59 -10.91
CA LYS A 155 16.85 -2.16 -10.63
C LYS A 155 16.79 -1.87 -9.13
N TYR A 156 15.74 -2.34 -8.46
CA TYR A 156 15.53 -2.00 -7.05
C TYR A 156 16.46 -2.77 -6.11
N ASN A 157 16.88 -3.97 -6.46
CA ASN A 157 17.91 -4.70 -5.74
C ASN A 157 19.25 -3.97 -5.76
N GLU A 158 19.63 -3.33 -6.87
CA GLU A 158 20.84 -2.49 -6.94
C GLU A 158 20.72 -1.24 -6.06
N VAL A 159 19.57 -0.56 -6.07
CA VAL A 159 19.31 0.58 -5.18
C VAL A 159 19.46 0.19 -3.71
N VAL A 160 18.89 -0.94 -3.31
CA VAL A 160 18.98 -1.43 -1.92
C VAL A 160 20.42 -1.79 -1.55
N LYS A 161 21.17 -2.44 -2.47
CA LYS A 161 22.57 -2.81 -2.22
C LYS A 161 23.50 -1.62 -2.09
N THR A 162 23.32 -0.61 -2.91
CA THR A 162 24.20 0.56 -2.97
C THR A 162 23.79 1.66 -2.00
N GLY A 163 22.53 1.67 -1.56
CA GLY A 163 21.96 2.77 -0.78
C GLY A 163 21.79 4.07 -1.59
N VAL A 164 21.86 3.99 -2.92
CA VAL A 164 21.77 5.13 -3.84
C VAL A 164 20.62 4.94 -4.81
N ALA A 165 19.61 5.81 -4.72
CA ALA A 165 18.50 5.83 -5.66
C ALA A 165 18.92 6.45 -7.00
N GLN A 166 18.43 5.84 -8.06
CA GLN A 166 18.60 6.31 -9.44
C GLN A 166 17.37 7.06 -9.91
#